data_5ffb619962e68a8a691454150c5aa020
#
_entry.id   5ffb619962e68a8a691454150c5aa020
#
_cell.length_a   1.000
_cell.length_b   1.000
_cell.length_c   1.000
_cell.angle_alpha   90.00
_cell.angle_beta   90.00
_cell.angle_gamma   90.00
#
_symmetry.space_group_name_H-M   'P 1'
#
loop_
_entity.id
_entity.type
_entity.pdbx_description
1 polymer ?
#
loop_
_entity_poly.entity_id
_entity_poly.type
_entity_poly.pdbx_seq_one_letter_code
_entity_poly.pdbx_strand_id
1 'polypeptide(L)'
;PRFYRWLWEIEHEIRAHVPMVYYHVWDNYPYPKFNAPWYNSNDHVACISKLTHDVVQNVAPEVDSSYIPHAVDAEIFKPWEPDAIEEYRSARNLDNKFVCFWNNRNARRKQSGTLIFWFKEFLDKVGHDKATLIMHTDIKDVHGQDLEAIIHELGLTNGQVLFSGDKVSSADLAAIY
;
A
#
# COMPACT_ATOMS: atom_id res chain seq x y z
N PRO A 1 15.74 12.61 5.52
CA PRO A 1 14.72 12.57 6.61
C PRO A 1 14.15 13.95 6.89
N ARG A 2 13.09 14.28 6.18
CA ARG A 2 12.53 15.65 6.17
C ARG A 2 11.86 16.02 7.49
N PHE A 3 11.33 15.04 8.23
CA PHE A 3 10.53 15.28 9.43
C PHE A 3 11.27 15.09 10.76
N TYR A 4 12.38 14.35 10.78
CA TYR A 4 13.09 13.98 12.00
C TYR A 4 14.55 14.42 11.98
N ARG A 5 14.88 15.44 11.18
CA ARG A 5 16.26 15.94 11.04
C ARG A 5 16.89 16.28 12.39
N TRP A 6 16.14 16.91 13.26
CA TRP A 6 16.58 17.27 14.61
C TRP A 6 17.06 16.06 15.42
N LEU A 7 16.46 14.88 15.23
CA LEU A 7 16.85 13.65 15.92
C LEU A 7 18.28 13.23 15.55
N TRP A 8 18.63 13.34 14.26
CA TRP A 8 19.98 13.00 13.81
C TRP A 8 20.99 14.12 14.13
N GLU A 9 20.57 15.33 14.33
CA GLU A 9 21.45 16.43 14.76
C GLU A 9 21.94 16.25 16.21
N ILE A 10 21.18 15.55 17.06
CA ILE A 10 21.54 15.24 18.46
C ILE A 10 21.84 13.74 18.67
N GLU A 11 22.13 13.00 17.61
CA GLU A 11 22.33 11.55 17.67
C GLU A 11 23.42 11.13 18.67
N HIS A 12 24.50 11.91 18.77
CA HIS A 12 25.61 11.68 19.68
C HIS A 12 25.20 11.72 21.16
N GLU A 13 24.19 12.50 21.52
CA GLU A 13 23.64 12.54 22.86
C GLU A 13 22.73 11.32 23.11
N ILE A 14 21.90 10.97 22.13
CA ILE A 14 20.93 9.86 22.23
C ILE A 14 21.65 8.52 22.28
N ARG A 15 22.58 8.28 21.37
CA ARG A 15 23.30 7.00 21.21
C ARG A 15 24.20 6.67 22.41
N ALA A 16 24.56 7.67 23.22
CA ALA A 16 25.22 7.45 24.49
C ALA A 16 24.35 6.69 25.52
N HIS A 17 23.03 6.68 25.34
CA HIS A 17 22.07 6.11 26.27
C HIS A 17 21.17 5.04 25.67
N VAL A 18 20.82 5.19 24.37
CA VAL A 18 19.88 4.28 23.68
C VAL A 18 20.36 4.06 22.25
N PRO A 19 20.44 2.79 21.77
CA PRO A 19 20.77 2.53 20.37
C PRO A 19 19.69 3.11 19.44
N MET A 20 20.14 3.74 18.35
CA MET A 20 19.26 4.27 17.32
C MET A 20 19.15 3.26 16.16
N VAL A 21 17.93 2.79 15.92
CA VAL A 21 17.60 1.91 14.81
C VAL A 21 16.67 2.63 13.86
N TYR A 22 17.07 2.75 12.60
CA TYR A 22 16.28 3.41 11.57
C TYR A 22 15.65 2.40 10.61
N TYR A 23 14.30 2.30 10.62
CA TYR A 23 13.58 1.52 9.64
C TYR A 23 13.42 2.33 8.36
N HIS A 24 14.10 1.91 7.29
CA HIS A 24 14.32 2.73 6.10
C HIS A 24 13.59 2.20 4.87
N VAL A 25 13.02 3.15 4.12
CA VAL A 25 12.37 2.95 2.83
C VAL A 25 13.03 3.86 1.80
N TRP A 26 13.60 3.28 0.75
CA TRP A 26 14.14 4.00 -0.40
C TRP A 26 14.08 3.11 -1.64
N ASP A 27 13.56 3.64 -2.74
CA ASP A 27 13.26 2.91 -3.96
C ASP A 27 13.73 3.61 -5.25
N ASN A 28 14.61 4.61 -5.12
CA ASN A 28 15.06 5.44 -6.24
C ASN A 28 16.56 5.37 -6.47
N TYR A 29 16.96 5.42 -7.73
CA TYR A 29 18.29 5.72 -8.21
C TYR A 29 18.40 7.14 -8.79
N PRO A 30 19.60 7.75 -8.85
CA PRO A 30 20.90 7.21 -8.41
C PRO A 30 21.01 7.07 -6.89
N TYR A 31 22.05 6.35 -6.43
CA TYR A 31 22.34 6.20 -5.00
C TYR A 31 22.36 7.56 -4.28
N PRO A 32 21.58 7.75 -3.21
CA PRO A 32 21.41 9.03 -2.52
C PRO A 32 22.60 9.30 -1.58
N LYS A 33 23.79 9.59 -2.12
CA LYS A 33 25.01 9.84 -1.34
C LYS A 33 24.86 10.93 -0.28
N PHE A 34 23.92 11.86 -0.49
CA PHE A 34 23.57 12.88 0.50
C PHE A 34 22.90 12.31 1.76
N ASN A 35 22.46 11.05 1.74
CA ASN A 35 21.91 10.37 2.93
C ASN A 35 23.01 9.72 3.80
N ALA A 36 24.25 9.64 3.37
CA ALA A 36 25.32 8.99 4.13
C ALA A 36 25.43 9.49 5.59
N PRO A 37 25.39 10.80 5.87
CA PRO A 37 25.42 11.28 7.26
C PRO A 37 24.24 10.74 8.10
N TRP A 38 23.06 10.63 7.49
CA TRP A 38 21.87 10.14 8.19
C TRP A 38 21.93 8.63 8.46
N TYR A 39 22.51 7.85 7.56
CA TYR A 39 22.70 6.43 7.80
C TYR A 39 23.74 6.20 8.91
N ASN A 40 24.86 6.91 8.84
CA ASN A 40 25.95 6.80 9.82
C ASN A 40 25.58 7.33 11.23
N SER A 41 24.49 8.13 11.33
CA SER A 41 23.95 8.59 12.61
C SER A 41 23.12 7.52 13.35
N ASN A 42 23.05 6.30 12.83
CA ASN A 42 22.33 5.20 13.47
C ASN A 42 23.28 4.05 13.83
N ASP A 43 22.89 3.28 14.83
CA ASP A 43 23.60 2.06 15.21
C ASP A 43 23.23 0.90 14.25
N HIS A 44 22.01 0.94 13.70
CA HIS A 44 21.55 -0.03 12.73
C HIS A 44 20.52 0.57 11.77
N VAL A 45 20.55 0.16 10.50
CA VAL A 45 19.55 0.52 9.48
C VAL A 45 18.80 -0.74 9.03
N ALA A 46 17.54 -0.86 9.44
CA ALA A 46 16.65 -1.93 9.01
C ALA A 46 15.99 -1.55 7.67
N CYS A 47 16.28 -2.29 6.62
CA CYS A 47 15.87 -1.98 5.25
C CYS A 47 14.65 -2.78 4.82
N ILE A 48 13.59 -2.09 4.37
CA ILE A 48 12.31 -2.70 3.96
C ILE A 48 12.45 -3.66 2.76
N SER A 49 13.40 -3.42 1.88
CA SER A 49 13.60 -4.20 0.66
C SER A 49 15.08 -4.49 0.40
N LYS A 50 15.35 -5.48 -0.44
CA LYS A 50 16.72 -5.78 -0.91
C LYS A 50 17.32 -4.59 -1.64
N LEU A 51 16.50 -3.85 -2.41
CA LEU A 51 16.92 -2.61 -3.07
C LEU A 51 17.35 -1.55 -2.05
N THR A 52 16.54 -1.32 -1.00
CA THR A 52 16.88 -0.37 0.06
C THR A 52 18.18 -0.78 0.77
N HIS A 53 18.36 -2.09 1.02
CA HIS A 53 19.59 -2.61 1.64
C HIS A 53 20.83 -2.39 0.74
N ASP A 54 20.71 -2.69 -0.55
CA ASP A 54 21.77 -2.42 -1.53
C ASP A 54 22.14 -0.92 -1.55
N VAL A 55 21.13 -0.05 -1.53
CA VAL A 55 21.35 1.41 -1.47
C VAL A 55 22.13 1.81 -0.22
N VAL A 56 21.75 1.30 0.96
CA VAL A 56 22.45 1.63 2.22
C VAL A 56 23.90 1.13 2.18
N GLN A 57 24.14 -0.09 1.73
CA GLN A 57 25.47 -0.68 1.61
C GLN A 57 26.39 0.11 0.67
N ASN A 58 25.85 0.68 -0.41
CA ASN A 58 26.62 1.48 -1.37
C ASN A 58 26.82 2.94 -0.94
N VAL A 59 25.95 3.46 -0.08
CA VAL A 59 26.00 4.87 0.38
C VAL A 59 26.76 5.02 1.69
N ALA A 60 26.63 4.07 2.59
CA ALA A 60 27.24 4.07 3.93
C ALA A 60 27.67 2.62 4.30
N PRO A 61 28.74 2.10 3.68
CA PRO A 61 29.15 0.70 3.85
C PRO A 61 29.59 0.34 5.27
N GLU A 62 29.94 1.34 6.08
CA GLU A 62 30.38 1.13 7.47
C GLU A 62 29.21 0.99 8.45
N VAL A 63 27.98 1.36 8.06
CA VAL A 63 26.84 1.24 8.94
C VAL A 63 26.31 -0.20 8.96
N ASP A 64 26.03 -0.71 10.14
CA ASP A 64 25.34 -1.99 10.26
C ASP A 64 23.93 -1.91 9.68
N SER A 65 23.58 -2.85 8.81
CA SER A 65 22.28 -2.87 8.15
C SER A 65 21.79 -4.26 7.82
N SER A 66 20.48 -4.44 7.81
CA SER A 66 19.86 -5.70 7.46
C SER A 66 18.57 -5.52 6.63
N TYR A 67 18.26 -6.52 5.82
CA TYR A 67 16.97 -6.60 5.13
C TYR A 67 15.91 -7.15 6.08
N ILE A 68 14.94 -6.30 6.42
CA ILE A 68 13.79 -6.65 7.26
C ILE A 68 12.51 -6.22 6.52
N PRO A 69 11.86 -7.13 5.78
CA PRO A 69 10.64 -6.79 5.06
C PRO A 69 9.47 -6.50 6.00
N HIS A 70 8.45 -5.83 5.47
CA HIS A 70 7.16 -5.80 6.14
C HIS A 70 6.58 -7.21 6.26
N ALA A 71 5.87 -7.45 7.35
CA ALA A 71 5.15 -8.68 7.59
C ALA A 71 3.66 -8.40 7.78
N VAL A 72 2.84 -9.41 7.56
CA VAL A 72 1.42 -9.44 7.90
C VAL A 72 1.18 -10.57 8.90
N ASP A 73 0.11 -10.46 9.67
CA ASP A 73 -0.31 -11.53 10.56
C ASP A 73 -0.89 -12.69 9.73
N ALA A 74 -0.14 -13.80 9.65
CA ALA A 74 -0.51 -14.96 8.86
C ALA A 74 -1.71 -15.75 9.44
N GLU A 75 -2.08 -15.51 10.72
CA GLU A 75 -3.29 -16.10 11.29
C GLU A 75 -4.55 -15.38 10.81
N ILE A 76 -4.43 -14.10 10.47
CA ILE A 76 -5.51 -13.28 9.94
C ILE A 76 -5.55 -13.33 8.40
N PHE A 77 -4.39 -13.07 7.75
CA PHE A 77 -4.27 -13.02 6.29
C PHE A 77 -3.86 -14.38 5.75
N LYS A 78 -4.81 -15.30 5.70
CA LYS A 78 -4.65 -16.65 5.15
C LYS A 78 -5.81 -16.99 4.22
N PRO A 79 -5.61 -17.88 3.24
CA PRO A 79 -6.70 -18.37 2.40
C PRO A 79 -7.84 -18.96 3.25
N TRP A 80 -9.05 -18.65 2.87
CA TRP A 80 -10.24 -19.24 3.47
C TRP A 80 -10.57 -20.58 2.79
N GLU A 81 -11.35 -21.40 3.49
CA GLU A 81 -11.90 -22.62 2.90
C GLU A 81 -12.88 -22.28 1.77
N PRO A 82 -12.95 -23.09 0.71
CA PRO A 82 -13.77 -22.80 -0.47
C PRO A 82 -15.23 -22.50 -0.14
N ASP A 83 -15.85 -23.26 0.75
CA ASP A 83 -17.26 -23.09 1.15
C ASP A 83 -17.51 -21.71 1.81
N ALA A 84 -16.57 -21.26 2.64
CA ALA A 84 -16.64 -19.95 3.29
C ALA A 84 -16.48 -18.80 2.28
N ILE A 85 -15.63 -18.99 1.25
CA ILE A 85 -15.49 -18.04 0.15
C ILE A 85 -16.79 -17.94 -0.64
N GLU A 86 -17.41 -19.07 -0.97
CA GLU A 86 -18.65 -19.12 -1.73
C GLU A 86 -19.79 -18.43 -0.95
N GLU A 87 -19.96 -18.73 0.33
CA GLU A 87 -20.94 -18.06 1.19
C GLU A 87 -20.70 -16.54 1.27
N TYR A 88 -19.44 -16.11 1.46
CA TYR A 88 -19.08 -14.70 1.52
C TYR A 88 -19.39 -13.95 0.23
N ARG A 89 -19.14 -14.59 -0.92
CA ARG A 89 -19.40 -14.03 -2.24
C ARG A 89 -20.90 -13.94 -2.54
N SER A 90 -21.65 -15.00 -2.25
CA SER A 90 -23.10 -15.05 -2.44
C SER A 90 -23.82 -13.99 -1.61
N ALA A 91 -23.44 -13.83 -0.34
CA ALA A 91 -23.99 -12.79 0.53
C ALA A 91 -23.76 -11.34 0.00
N ARG A 92 -22.87 -11.14 -0.97
CA ARG A 92 -22.52 -9.85 -1.57
C ARG A 92 -22.87 -9.72 -3.05
N ASN A 93 -23.62 -10.67 -3.59
CA ASN A 93 -23.97 -10.73 -5.02
C ASN A 93 -22.73 -10.70 -5.94
N LEU A 94 -21.68 -11.42 -5.54
CA LEU A 94 -20.42 -11.55 -6.29
C LEU A 94 -20.31 -12.91 -7.00
N ASP A 95 -21.38 -13.70 -6.97
CA ASP A 95 -21.41 -14.99 -7.66
C ASP A 95 -21.15 -14.84 -9.15
N ASN A 96 -20.33 -15.74 -9.68
CA ASN A 96 -19.96 -15.75 -11.10
C ASN A 96 -19.32 -14.46 -11.63
N LYS A 97 -18.87 -13.56 -10.74
CA LYS A 97 -18.14 -12.36 -11.13
C LYS A 97 -16.65 -12.50 -10.88
N PHE A 98 -15.86 -11.96 -11.77
CA PHE A 98 -14.45 -11.71 -11.49
C PHE A 98 -14.32 -10.47 -10.60
N VAL A 99 -13.72 -10.63 -9.42
CA VAL A 99 -13.55 -9.53 -8.46
C VAL A 99 -12.14 -8.97 -8.57
N CYS A 100 -12.05 -7.69 -8.92
CA CYS A 100 -10.84 -6.91 -8.76
C CYS A 100 -10.89 -6.20 -7.42
N PHE A 101 -9.79 -6.22 -6.66
CA PHE A 101 -9.69 -5.50 -5.40
C PHE A 101 -8.56 -4.48 -5.43
N TRP A 102 -8.85 -3.27 -4.99
CA TRP A 102 -7.88 -2.19 -4.89
C TRP A 102 -7.97 -1.53 -3.51
N ASN A 103 -6.88 -1.66 -2.73
CA ASN A 103 -6.76 -1.10 -1.39
C ASN A 103 -5.64 -0.05 -1.36
N ASN A 104 -6.00 1.21 -1.40
CA ASN A 104 -5.06 2.32 -1.34
C ASN A 104 -5.79 3.60 -0.94
N ARG A 105 -5.01 4.59 -0.44
CA ARG A 105 -5.50 5.96 -0.32
C ARG A 105 -5.82 6.54 -1.71
N ASN A 106 -6.94 7.24 -1.84
CA ASN A 106 -7.30 8.00 -3.04
C ASN A 106 -6.40 9.24 -3.17
N ALA A 107 -5.11 9.03 -3.45
CA ALA A 107 -4.15 10.09 -3.71
C ALA A 107 -3.82 10.12 -5.22
N ARG A 108 -3.65 11.30 -5.79
CA ARG A 108 -3.42 11.50 -7.24
C ARG A 108 -2.34 10.59 -7.82
N ARG A 109 -1.23 10.37 -7.08
CA ARG A 109 -0.14 9.47 -7.51
C ARG A 109 -0.56 8.01 -7.62
N LYS A 110 -1.67 7.61 -7.02
CA LYS A 110 -2.21 6.25 -7.05
C LYS A 110 -3.12 6.01 -8.25
N GLN A 111 -3.47 7.07 -8.97
CA GLN A 111 -4.21 7.05 -10.25
C GLN A 111 -5.51 6.23 -10.20
N SER A 112 -6.26 6.38 -9.11
CA SER A 112 -7.50 5.64 -8.88
C SER A 112 -8.53 5.82 -10.00
N GLY A 113 -8.66 7.03 -10.55
CA GLY A 113 -9.54 7.29 -11.69
C GLY A 113 -9.08 6.60 -12.98
N THR A 114 -7.78 6.54 -13.22
CA THR A 114 -7.22 5.79 -14.37
C THR A 114 -7.50 4.30 -14.25
N LEU A 115 -7.43 3.75 -13.03
CA LEU A 115 -7.81 2.36 -12.78
C LEU A 115 -9.28 2.10 -13.13
N ILE A 116 -10.19 2.99 -12.71
CA ILE A 116 -11.62 2.87 -13.03
C ILE A 116 -11.85 2.95 -14.54
N PHE A 117 -11.13 3.83 -15.24
CA PHE A 117 -11.20 3.92 -16.70
C PHE A 117 -10.76 2.62 -17.38
N TRP A 118 -9.63 2.04 -16.99
CA TRP A 118 -9.18 0.75 -17.54
C TRP A 118 -10.09 -0.40 -17.15
N PHE A 119 -10.66 -0.37 -15.96
CA PHE A 119 -11.66 -1.36 -15.56
C PHE A 119 -12.91 -1.28 -16.43
N LYS A 120 -13.36 -0.09 -16.82
CA LYS A 120 -14.45 0.06 -17.80
C LYS A 120 -14.09 -0.55 -19.14
N GLU A 121 -12.90 -0.27 -19.68
CA GLU A 121 -12.46 -0.87 -20.92
C GLU A 121 -12.38 -2.41 -20.88
N PHE A 122 -12.04 -2.94 -19.71
CA PHE A 122 -12.10 -4.39 -19.47
C PHE A 122 -13.55 -4.88 -19.50
N LEU A 123 -14.48 -4.21 -18.84
CA LEU A 123 -15.89 -4.57 -18.84
C LEU A 123 -16.53 -4.49 -20.24
N ASP A 124 -16.14 -3.51 -21.04
CA ASP A 124 -16.61 -3.39 -22.44
C ASP A 124 -16.23 -4.60 -23.29
N LYS A 125 -15.16 -5.32 -22.92
CA LYS A 125 -14.70 -6.53 -23.63
C LYS A 125 -15.32 -7.82 -23.09
N VAL A 126 -15.55 -7.92 -21.77
CA VAL A 126 -15.98 -9.18 -21.14
C VAL A 126 -17.46 -9.19 -20.76
N GLY A 127 -18.09 -8.02 -20.68
CA GLY A 127 -19.45 -7.81 -20.20
C GLY A 127 -19.52 -7.12 -18.84
N HIS A 128 -20.43 -6.15 -18.71
CA HIS A 128 -20.57 -5.31 -17.52
C HIS A 128 -21.14 -6.04 -16.29
N ASP A 129 -21.65 -7.25 -16.49
CA ASP A 129 -22.14 -8.14 -15.43
C ASP A 129 -21.10 -9.17 -14.96
N LYS A 130 -19.97 -9.30 -15.67
CA LYS A 130 -18.98 -10.36 -15.45
C LYS A 130 -17.90 -10.04 -14.43
N ALA A 131 -17.74 -8.78 -14.07
CA ALA A 131 -16.74 -8.39 -13.09
C ALA A 131 -17.21 -7.23 -12.20
N THR A 132 -16.57 -7.11 -11.05
CA THR A 132 -16.78 -6.01 -10.10
C THR A 132 -15.42 -5.55 -9.57
N LEU A 133 -15.21 -4.23 -9.51
CA LEU A 133 -14.07 -3.61 -8.85
C LEU A 133 -14.48 -3.16 -7.44
N ILE A 134 -13.85 -3.72 -6.42
CA ILE A 134 -14.01 -3.26 -5.03
C ILE A 134 -12.82 -2.33 -4.71
N MET A 135 -13.13 -1.11 -4.30
CA MET A 135 -12.13 -0.12 -3.92
C MET A 135 -12.25 0.21 -2.42
N HIS A 136 -11.27 -0.24 -1.64
CA HIS A 136 -11.16 0.13 -0.23
C HIS A 136 -10.37 1.42 -0.12
N THR A 137 -11.08 2.55 0.01
CA THR A 137 -10.51 3.89 -0.02
C THR A 137 -11.47 4.93 0.53
N ASP A 138 -10.93 6.04 1.02
CA ASP A 138 -11.71 7.27 1.26
C ASP A 138 -11.99 7.96 -0.09
N ILE A 139 -13.24 7.87 -0.55
CA ILE A 139 -13.67 8.46 -1.82
C ILE A 139 -13.69 10.00 -1.79
N LYS A 140 -13.72 10.59 -0.59
CA LYS A 140 -13.78 12.05 -0.35
C LYS A 140 -12.42 12.64 0.04
N ASP A 141 -11.31 11.90 -0.11
CA ASP A 141 -9.97 12.44 0.17
C ASP A 141 -9.73 13.71 -0.65
N VAL A 142 -9.56 14.83 0.04
CA VAL A 142 -9.37 16.17 -0.59
C VAL A 142 -8.14 16.27 -1.49
N HIS A 143 -7.20 15.34 -1.37
CA HIS A 143 -6.00 15.24 -2.22
C HIS A 143 -6.16 14.20 -3.34
N GLY A 144 -7.34 13.60 -3.45
CA GLY A 144 -7.68 12.55 -4.39
C GLY A 144 -8.28 13.02 -5.70
N GLN A 145 -8.91 12.08 -6.37
CA GLN A 145 -9.74 12.29 -7.55
C GLN A 145 -11.19 12.13 -7.14
N ASP A 146 -12.10 12.83 -7.83
CA ASP A 146 -13.54 12.66 -7.62
C ASP A 146 -14.00 11.36 -8.27
N LEU A 147 -14.01 10.28 -7.46
CA LEU A 147 -14.33 8.95 -7.94
C LEU A 147 -15.82 8.79 -8.27
N GLU A 148 -16.70 9.51 -7.58
CA GLU A 148 -18.13 9.47 -7.85
C GLU A 148 -18.43 10.08 -9.22
N ALA A 149 -17.85 11.26 -9.52
CA ALA A 149 -17.99 11.88 -10.83
C ALA A 149 -17.41 10.98 -11.95
N ILE A 150 -16.25 10.38 -11.73
CA ILE A 150 -15.63 9.48 -12.72
C ILE A 150 -16.53 8.28 -13.02
N ILE A 151 -17.11 7.63 -12.01
CA ILE A 151 -18.01 6.49 -12.17
C ILE A 151 -19.27 6.92 -12.95
N HIS A 152 -19.83 8.06 -12.62
CA HIS A 152 -21.01 8.61 -13.31
C HIS A 152 -20.70 8.88 -14.80
N GLU A 153 -19.62 9.58 -15.10
CA GLU A 153 -19.21 9.91 -16.48
C GLU A 153 -18.89 8.66 -17.32
N LEU A 154 -18.38 7.62 -16.69
CA LEU A 154 -18.07 6.34 -17.35
C LEU A 154 -19.28 5.39 -17.42
N GLY A 155 -20.44 5.76 -16.85
CA GLY A 155 -21.64 4.94 -16.86
C GLY A 155 -21.54 3.66 -16.01
N LEU A 156 -20.70 3.64 -14.97
CA LEU A 156 -20.48 2.48 -14.09
C LEU A 156 -21.36 2.55 -12.82
N THR A 157 -22.63 2.88 -12.99
CA THR A 157 -23.57 3.16 -11.88
C THR A 157 -24.38 1.95 -11.39
N ASN A 158 -24.18 0.77 -11.97
CA ASN A 158 -24.98 -0.43 -11.69
C ASN A 158 -24.19 -1.49 -10.89
N GLY A 159 -23.36 -1.07 -9.93
CA GLY A 159 -22.64 -1.99 -9.04
C GLY A 159 -21.36 -2.60 -9.66
N GLN A 160 -20.89 -2.06 -10.77
CA GLN A 160 -19.60 -2.48 -11.37
C GLN A 160 -18.41 -2.04 -10.50
N VAL A 161 -18.54 -0.90 -9.81
CA VAL A 161 -17.56 -0.40 -8.85
C VAL A 161 -18.23 -0.26 -7.49
N LEU A 162 -17.66 -0.89 -6.48
CA LEU A 162 -18.12 -0.83 -5.10
C LEU A 162 -17.08 -0.16 -4.23
N PHE A 163 -17.51 0.67 -3.30
CA PHE A 163 -16.61 1.31 -2.34
C PHE A 163 -16.76 0.70 -0.95
N SER A 164 -15.62 0.48 -0.30
CA SER A 164 -15.49 0.19 1.11
C SER A 164 -14.69 1.33 1.74
N GLY A 165 -15.37 2.35 2.24
CA GLY A 165 -14.75 3.60 2.71
C GLY A 165 -14.48 3.65 4.20
N ASP A 166 -15.13 2.81 5.00
CA ASP A 166 -15.00 2.80 6.45
C ASP A 166 -13.73 2.07 6.88
N LYS A 167 -13.20 2.47 8.05
CA LYS A 167 -12.14 1.68 8.70
C LYS A 167 -12.71 0.33 9.11
N VAL A 168 -12.14 -0.71 8.59
CA VAL A 168 -12.52 -2.10 8.91
C VAL A 168 -11.45 -2.74 9.80
N SER A 169 -11.81 -3.81 10.50
CA SER A 169 -10.84 -4.61 11.24
C SER A 169 -9.88 -5.33 10.28
N SER A 170 -8.74 -5.80 10.80
CA SER A 170 -7.82 -6.62 9.99
C SER A 170 -8.48 -7.90 9.47
N ALA A 171 -9.39 -8.50 10.25
CA ALA A 171 -10.14 -9.69 9.84
C ALA A 171 -11.11 -9.39 8.70
N ASP A 172 -11.85 -8.27 8.77
CA ASP A 172 -12.76 -7.85 7.70
C ASP A 172 -11.98 -7.49 6.43
N LEU A 173 -10.81 -6.86 6.58
CA LEU A 173 -9.94 -6.56 5.45
C LEU A 173 -9.42 -7.85 4.80
N ALA A 174 -8.98 -8.82 5.59
CA ALA A 174 -8.53 -10.12 5.09
C ALA A 174 -9.63 -10.87 4.33
N ALA A 175 -10.90 -10.69 4.74
CA ALA A 175 -12.04 -11.28 4.07
C ALA A 175 -12.31 -10.69 2.66
N ILE A 176 -11.82 -9.47 2.39
CA ILE A 176 -11.97 -8.84 1.07
C ILE A 176 -10.84 -9.28 0.13
N TYR A 177 -9.65 -9.66 0.68
CA TYR A 177 -8.51 -10.15 -0.08
C TYR A 177 -8.75 -11.57 -0.61
#